data_96b2ee14a36cd18ead1b76530b11c3ad
#
_entry.id   96b2ee14a36cd18ead1b76530b11c3ad
#
_cell.length_a   1.000
_cell.length_b   1.000
_cell.length_c   1.000
_cell.angle_alpha   90.00
_cell.angle_beta   90.00
_cell.angle_gamma   90.00
#
_symmetry.space_group_name_H-M   'P 1'
#
loop_
_entity.id
_entity.type
_entity.pdbx_description
1 polymer ?
#
loop_
_entity_poly.entity_id
_entity_poly.type
_entity_poly.pdbx_seq_one_letter_code
_entity_poly.pdbx_strand_id
1 'polypeptide(L)'
;MCIRDSIPTTLPKGSTTMGKITFERSIEDVAGEVAQFTGFSQAMTYSFESPKVFDKLKLAEDSEYRKAVVISNPLGEDFSIMRTIPVNGMLSSLSTNFNRRNKNVKLYELAKVYIASDDKNELPDERVMFTLGAFGEVDFFSMKGVVEEFLERIGMKNKPEYDPAAGISFLHPGRQADIIYDGTKIGYIGELHPDVADNYALGERTYLVVIDLATVTGMASFDRKFNGIAKFPAVTRDISMVMPKSVLVGNVEKIIEKLGYEVKKIEDVK
;
A
#
# COMPACT_ATOMS: atom_id res chain seq x y z
N MET A 1 -11.37 39.06 24.20
CA MET A 1 -10.16 38.90 25.03
C MET A 1 -9.12 38.20 24.18
N CYS A 2 -7.99 38.89 23.85
CA CYS A 2 -6.95 38.31 23.01
C CYS A 2 -6.13 37.33 23.85
N ILE A 3 -6.16 36.06 23.51
CA ILE A 3 -5.38 34.99 24.16
C ILE A 3 -3.88 35.30 24.15
N ARG A 4 -3.42 36.11 23.20
CA ARG A 4 -2.04 36.55 23.07
C ARG A 4 -1.52 37.30 24.28
N ASP A 5 -2.37 38.03 25.01
CA ASP A 5 -2.00 38.83 26.16
C ASP A 5 -1.77 38.00 27.44
N SER A 6 -2.17 36.74 27.41
CA SER A 6 -2.04 35.78 28.52
C SER A 6 -0.81 34.89 28.42
N ILE A 7 -0.04 34.97 27.33
CA ILE A 7 1.16 34.17 27.14
C ILE A 7 2.34 34.87 27.88
N PRO A 8 2.95 34.22 28.88
CA PRO A 8 4.11 34.82 29.60
C PRO A 8 5.28 34.99 28.62
N THR A 9 5.98 36.11 28.74
CA THR A 9 7.16 36.44 27.93
C THR A 9 8.43 35.64 28.30
N THR A 10 8.33 34.81 29.33
CA THR A 10 9.44 33.98 29.82
C THR A 10 9.48 32.65 29.07
N LEU A 11 10.69 32.18 28.76
CA LEU A 11 10.88 30.84 28.23
C LEU A 11 10.40 29.77 29.21
N PRO A 12 9.74 28.72 28.76
CA PRO A 12 9.35 27.61 29.62
C PRO A 12 10.59 26.95 30.22
N LYS A 13 10.52 26.64 31.52
CA LYS A 13 11.57 25.88 32.20
C LYS A 13 11.17 24.42 32.26
N GLY A 14 12.02 23.54 31.78
CA GLY A 14 11.81 22.09 31.80
C GLY A 14 13.11 21.34 31.62
N SER A 15 13.15 20.08 32.00
CA SER A 15 14.28 19.21 31.66
C SER A 15 14.26 18.94 30.15
N THR A 16 15.42 19.04 29.53
CA THR A 16 15.57 18.62 28.11
C THR A 16 15.59 17.09 28.05
N THR A 17 14.77 16.53 27.15
CA THR A 17 14.82 15.13 26.84
C THR A 17 15.32 14.94 25.41
N MET A 18 16.09 13.88 25.18
CA MET A 18 16.53 13.55 23.83
C MET A 18 15.33 13.04 23.06
N GLY A 19 15.03 13.67 21.92
CA GLY A 19 13.98 13.19 21.00
C GLY A 19 14.34 11.81 20.46
N LYS A 20 13.32 10.96 20.30
CA LYS A 20 13.46 9.63 19.66
C LYS A 20 12.42 9.52 18.57
N ILE A 21 12.82 8.91 17.45
CA ILE A 21 11.87 8.46 16.41
C ILE A 21 11.26 7.15 16.91
N THR A 22 9.93 7.00 16.81
CA THR A 22 9.26 5.74 17.15
C THR A 22 9.54 4.70 16.07
N PHE A 23 9.34 3.43 16.40
CA PHE A 23 9.55 2.34 15.44
C PHE A 23 8.58 2.45 14.25
N GLU A 24 7.32 2.78 14.54
CA GLU A 24 6.29 3.03 13.52
C GLU A 24 6.72 4.13 12.54
N ARG A 25 7.22 5.24 13.08
CA ARG A 25 7.71 6.35 12.23
C ARG A 25 8.92 5.94 11.40
N SER A 26 9.79 5.09 11.91
CA SER A 26 10.92 4.55 11.14
C SER A 26 10.45 3.69 9.97
N ILE A 27 9.37 2.91 10.14
CA ILE A 27 8.75 2.14 9.05
C ILE A 27 8.13 3.07 7.99
N GLU A 28 7.42 4.12 8.42
CA GLU A 28 6.88 5.14 7.50
C GLU A 28 7.99 5.82 6.68
N ASP A 29 9.10 6.17 7.33
CA ASP A 29 10.24 6.80 6.67
C ASP A 29 10.86 5.86 5.63
N VAL A 30 11.04 4.57 5.95
CA VAL A 30 11.51 3.55 4.99
C VAL A 30 10.54 3.39 3.83
N ALA A 31 9.22 3.37 4.08
CA ALA A 31 8.22 3.28 3.02
C ALA A 31 8.33 4.47 2.04
N GLY A 32 8.48 5.69 2.57
CA GLY A 32 8.70 6.89 1.78
C GLY A 32 10.02 6.84 0.99
N GLU A 33 11.11 6.40 1.60
CA GLU A 33 12.41 6.25 0.95
C GLU A 33 12.34 5.25 -0.22
N VAL A 34 11.77 4.05 0.01
CA VAL A 34 11.62 3.04 -1.04
C VAL A 34 10.79 3.56 -2.20
N ALA A 35 9.67 4.23 -1.92
CA ALA A 35 8.85 4.83 -2.97
C ALA A 35 9.65 5.85 -3.80
N GLN A 36 10.40 6.73 -3.15
CA GLN A 36 11.22 7.74 -3.84
C GLN A 36 12.33 7.11 -4.69
N PHE A 37 13.07 6.13 -4.15
CA PHE A 37 14.12 5.43 -4.88
C PHE A 37 13.60 4.66 -6.10
N THR A 38 12.35 4.19 -6.05
CA THR A 38 11.69 3.50 -7.16
C THR A 38 10.97 4.45 -8.13
N GLY A 39 11.14 5.77 -7.91
CA GLY A 39 10.69 6.81 -8.84
C GLY A 39 9.28 7.32 -8.58
N PHE A 40 8.71 7.11 -7.38
CA PHE A 40 7.42 7.67 -7.00
C PHE A 40 7.59 9.07 -6.39
N SER A 41 6.65 9.95 -6.67
CA SER A 41 6.50 11.26 -6.02
C SER A 41 5.46 11.19 -4.93
N GLN A 42 5.67 11.89 -3.83
CA GLN A 42 4.70 11.94 -2.74
C GLN A 42 3.45 12.73 -3.14
N ALA A 43 2.30 12.16 -2.89
CA ALA A 43 1.01 12.83 -2.90
C ALA A 43 0.54 13.06 -1.47
N MET A 44 -0.24 14.11 -1.26
CA MET A 44 -0.94 14.39 -0.01
C MET A 44 -2.38 14.76 -0.36
N THR A 45 -3.31 13.93 0.07
CA THR A 45 -4.73 14.09 -0.23
C THR A 45 -5.54 14.35 1.03
N TYR A 46 -6.75 14.90 0.88
CA TYR A 46 -7.62 15.14 2.02
C TYR A 46 -8.11 13.84 2.65
N SER A 47 -8.23 13.84 3.97
CA SER A 47 -8.87 12.76 4.72
C SER A 47 -10.41 12.85 4.71
N PHE A 48 -10.96 13.91 4.15
CA PHE A 48 -12.40 14.13 4.02
C PHE A 48 -12.86 13.78 2.63
N GLU A 49 -13.99 13.09 2.53
CA GLU A 49 -14.55 12.62 1.25
C GLU A 49 -16.07 12.77 1.21
N SER A 50 -16.61 12.63 0.01
CA SER A 50 -18.04 12.49 -0.22
C SER A 50 -18.46 11.03 -0.09
N PRO A 51 -19.63 10.70 0.46
CA PRO A 51 -20.19 9.34 0.42
C PRO A 51 -20.32 8.75 -0.99
N LYS A 52 -20.40 9.61 -2.02
CA LYS A 52 -20.44 9.20 -3.44
C LYS A 52 -19.20 8.42 -3.89
N VAL A 53 -18.11 8.50 -3.12
CA VAL A 53 -16.86 7.77 -3.40
C VAL A 53 -17.08 6.26 -3.42
N PHE A 54 -17.95 5.74 -2.58
CA PHE A 54 -18.23 4.32 -2.48
C PHE A 54 -18.82 3.76 -3.77
N ASP A 55 -19.72 4.51 -4.41
CA ASP A 55 -20.32 4.12 -5.69
C ASP A 55 -19.31 4.31 -6.84
N LYS A 56 -18.49 5.36 -6.81
CA LYS A 56 -17.38 5.54 -7.78
C LYS A 56 -16.41 4.37 -7.77
N LEU A 57 -16.13 3.80 -6.60
CA LEU A 57 -15.27 2.63 -6.42
C LEU A 57 -16.01 1.30 -6.57
N LYS A 58 -17.30 1.31 -6.90
CA LYS A 58 -18.14 0.11 -7.04
C LYS A 58 -18.15 -0.76 -5.77
N LEU A 59 -18.06 -0.15 -4.59
CA LEU A 59 -18.15 -0.89 -3.34
C LEU A 59 -19.59 -1.39 -3.13
N ALA A 60 -19.72 -2.67 -2.76
CA ALA A 60 -21.01 -3.27 -2.45
C ALA A 60 -21.72 -2.51 -1.33
N GLU A 61 -23.06 -2.55 -1.29
CA GLU A 61 -23.85 -1.81 -0.28
C GLU A 61 -23.54 -2.27 1.16
N ASP A 62 -23.21 -3.52 1.34
CA ASP A 62 -22.85 -4.16 2.60
C ASP A 62 -21.35 -4.09 2.92
N SER A 63 -20.56 -3.41 2.10
CA SER A 63 -19.12 -3.29 2.32
C SER A 63 -18.80 -2.57 3.64
N GLU A 64 -17.91 -3.17 4.43
CA GLU A 64 -17.39 -2.56 5.67
C GLU A 64 -16.75 -1.17 5.42
N TYR A 65 -16.22 -0.92 4.22
CA TYR A 65 -15.66 0.38 3.85
C TYR A 65 -16.71 1.50 3.78
N ARG A 66 -18.02 1.18 3.75
CA ARG A 66 -19.09 2.18 3.80
C ARG A 66 -19.39 2.66 5.23
N LYS A 67 -18.85 2.01 6.26
CA LYS A 67 -18.98 2.42 7.67
C LYS A 67 -18.01 3.57 7.98
N ALA A 68 -18.27 4.74 7.43
CA ALA A 68 -17.43 5.91 7.61
C ALA A 68 -17.86 6.77 8.79
N VAL A 69 -16.91 7.45 9.40
CA VAL A 69 -17.18 8.50 10.40
C VAL A 69 -17.79 9.71 9.70
N VAL A 70 -18.97 10.11 10.12
CA VAL A 70 -19.67 11.29 9.60
C VAL A 70 -19.25 12.54 10.36
N ILE A 71 -18.89 13.60 9.63
CA ILE A 71 -18.45 14.87 10.21
C ILE A 71 -19.68 15.70 10.59
N SER A 72 -19.75 16.18 11.83
CA SER A 72 -20.90 16.92 12.35
C SER A 72 -21.08 18.30 11.73
N ASN A 73 -19.99 18.94 11.30
CA ASN A 73 -19.96 20.28 10.70
C ASN A 73 -19.11 20.30 9.41
N PRO A 74 -19.51 19.56 8.37
CA PRO A 74 -18.71 19.43 7.16
C PRO A 74 -18.62 20.75 6.38
N LEU A 75 -17.54 20.93 5.63
CA LEU A 75 -17.35 22.07 4.72
C LEU A 75 -18.31 22.03 3.50
N GLY A 76 -19.04 20.93 3.34
CA GLY A 76 -19.98 20.68 2.26
C GLY A 76 -20.18 19.17 2.11
N GLU A 77 -21.12 18.75 1.25
CA GLU A 77 -21.42 17.33 1.01
C GLU A 77 -20.19 16.54 0.56
N ASP A 78 -19.32 17.18 -0.23
CA ASP A 78 -18.11 16.55 -0.77
C ASP A 78 -17.03 16.29 0.28
N PHE A 79 -17.19 16.77 1.51
CA PHE A 79 -16.26 16.62 2.63
C PHE A 79 -16.98 16.20 3.91
N SER A 80 -17.99 15.34 3.77
CA SER A 80 -18.92 15.02 4.89
C SER A 80 -18.57 13.77 5.66
N ILE A 81 -17.64 12.95 5.16
CA ILE A 81 -17.17 11.75 5.84
C ILE A 81 -15.64 11.70 5.91
N MET A 82 -15.11 10.93 6.88
CA MET A 82 -13.70 10.56 6.90
C MET A 82 -13.47 9.37 5.96
N ARG A 83 -12.35 9.37 5.22
CA ARG A 83 -12.00 8.26 4.33
C ARG A 83 -11.77 6.96 5.09
N THR A 84 -12.32 5.87 4.59
CA THR A 84 -12.12 4.51 5.11
C THR A 84 -11.07 3.73 4.33
N ILE A 85 -10.76 4.15 3.10
CA ILE A 85 -9.71 3.62 2.24
C ILE A 85 -8.99 4.76 1.53
N PRO A 86 -7.70 4.62 1.19
CA PRO A 86 -6.91 5.73 0.64
C PRO A 86 -7.04 5.89 -0.88
N VAL A 87 -7.83 5.04 -1.53
CA VAL A 87 -7.82 4.85 -3.00
C VAL A 87 -8.39 6.05 -3.75
N ASN A 88 -9.46 6.68 -3.24
CA ASN A 88 -10.11 7.80 -3.94
C ASN A 88 -9.17 9.00 -4.13
N GLY A 89 -8.46 9.40 -3.09
CA GLY A 89 -7.49 10.50 -3.15
C GLY A 89 -6.38 10.21 -4.15
N MET A 90 -5.84 8.99 -4.14
CA MET A 90 -4.82 8.53 -5.09
C MET A 90 -5.35 8.57 -6.52
N LEU A 91 -6.52 8.00 -6.80
CA LEU A 91 -7.11 7.99 -8.14
C LEU A 91 -7.44 9.40 -8.64
N SER A 92 -7.91 10.29 -7.78
CA SER A 92 -8.16 11.70 -8.12
C SER A 92 -6.87 12.43 -8.50
N SER A 93 -5.78 12.15 -7.80
CA SER A 93 -4.46 12.71 -8.10
C SER A 93 -3.91 12.18 -9.42
N LEU A 94 -4.05 10.88 -9.68
CA LEU A 94 -3.67 10.26 -10.95
C LEU A 94 -4.51 10.82 -12.11
N SER A 95 -5.82 10.95 -11.95
CA SER A 95 -6.75 11.55 -12.91
C SER A 95 -6.36 12.99 -13.26
N THR A 96 -6.01 13.79 -12.26
CA THR A 96 -5.55 15.17 -12.47
C THR A 96 -4.30 15.21 -13.34
N ASN A 97 -3.34 14.30 -13.09
CA ASN A 97 -2.12 14.20 -13.87
C ASN A 97 -2.40 13.70 -15.30
N PHE A 98 -3.25 12.70 -15.46
CA PHE A 98 -3.66 12.18 -16.76
C PHE A 98 -4.31 13.27 -17.62
N ASN A 99 -5.25 14.03 -17.06
CA ASN A 99 -5.93 15.14 -17.74
C ASN A 99 -4.98 16.28 -18.11
N ARG A 100 -3.85 16.44 -17.40
CA ARG A 100 -2.75 17.35 -17.73
C ARG A 100 -1.77 16.75 -18.75
N ARG A 101 -2.07 15.59 -19.33
CA ARG A 101 -1.29 14.87 -20.34
C ARG A 101 0.10 14.43 -19.86
N ASN A 102 0.28 14.22 -18.57
CA ASN A 102 1.44 13.53 -18.04
C ASN A 102 1.36 12.05 -18.45
N LYS A 103 2.39 11.50 -19.09
CA LYS A 103 2.36 10.15 -19.68
C LYS A 103 2.76 9.07 -18.68
N ASN A 104 3.72 9.35 -17.83
CA ASN A 104 4.28 8.41 -16.86
C ASN A 104 4.13 9.03 -15.47
N VAL A 105 3.27 8.47 -14.65
CA VAL A 105 2.99 9.00 -13.31
C VAL A 105 3.08 7.89 -12.29
N LYS A 106 3.88 8.12 -11.26
CA LYS A 106 4.03 7.24 -10.10
C LYS A 106 3.88 8.08 -8.84
N LEU A 107 2.84 7.82 -8.06
CA LEU A 107 2.53 8.54 -6.83
C LEU A 107 2.47 7.60 -5.64
N TYR A 108 2.95 8.06 -4.48
CA TYR A 108 2.74 7.36 -3.21
C TYR A 108 2.16 8.31 -2.16
N GLU A 109 1.44 7.75 -1.21
CA GLU A 109 0.92 8.46 -0.04
C GLU A 109 1.00 7.57 1.19
N LEU A 110 1.42 8.15 2.31
CA LEU A 110 1.26 7.59 3.64
C LEU A 110 -0.04 8.15 4.21
N ALA A 111 -1.13 7.45 3.95
CA ALA A 111 -2.49 7.96 4.13
C ALA A 111 -3.14 7.39 5.39
N LYS A 112 -3.58 8.23 6.32
CA LYS A 112 -4.45 7.77 7.39
C LYS A 112 -5.85 7.47 6.87
N VAL A 113 -6.41 6.34 7.31
CA VAL A 113 -7.82 5.97 7.15
C VAL A 113 -8.48 5.87 8.53
N TYR A 114 -9.80 5.99 8.56
CA TYR A 114 -10.57 6.11 9.80
C TYR A 114 -11.72 5.10 9.75
N ILE A 115 -11.60 4.04 10.54
CA ILE A 115 -12.59 2.96 10.58
C ILE A 115 -13.49 3.21 11.80
N ALA A 116 -14.78 3.44 11.56
CA ALA A 116 -15.72 3.70 12.64
C ALA A 116 -15.83 2.46 13.56
N SER A 117 -15.86 2.71 14.88
CA SER A 117 -16.22 1.67 15.84
C SER A 117 -17.75 1.45 15.81
N ASP A 118 -18.17 0.23 16.14
CA ASP A 118 -19.59 -0.07 16.35
C ASP A 118 -20.15 0.61 17.63
N ASP A 119 -19.29 0.92 18.61
CA ASP A 119 -19.64 1.75 19.76
C ASP A 119 -19.41 3.24 19.44
N LYS A 120 -20.49 4.02 19.43
CA LYS A 120 -20.46 5.47 19.17
C LYS A 120 -19.66 6.29 20.19
N ASN A 121 -19.32 5.72 21.34
CA ASN A 121 -18.52 6.38 22.37
C ASN A 121 -17.02 6.14 22.20
N GLU A 122 -16.64 5.23 21.32
CA GLU A 122 -15.23 4.96 21.01
C GLU A 122 -14.75 5.82 19.83
N LEU A 123 -13.47 6.19 19.89
CA LEU A 123 -12.82 6.85 18.78
C LEU A 123 -12.63 5.84 17.62
N PRO A 124 -12.63 6.32 16.37
CA PRO A 124 -12.37 5.47 15.22
C PRO A 124 -10.96 4.87 15.29
N ASP A 125 -10.78 3.69 14.71
CA ASP A 125 -9.46 3.10 14.50
C ASP A 125 -8.75 3.88 13.38
N GLU A 126 -7.62 4.51 13.73
CA GLU A 126 -6.80 5.28 12.80
C GLU A 126 -5.61 4.45 12.34
N ARG A 127 -5.57 4.10 11.06
CA ARG A 127 -4.48 3.32 10.47
C ARG A 127 -3.75 4.10 9.39
N VAL A 128 -2.42 3.98 9.39
CA VAL A 128 -1.61 4.50 8.29
C VAL A 128 -1.48 3.43 7.22
N MET A 129 -1.87 3.79 6.00
CA MET A 129 -1.79 2.95 4.82
C MET A 129 -0.68 3.46 3.90
N PHE A 130 0.21 2.58 3.46
CA PHE A 130 1.16 2.87 2.40
C PHE A 130 0.50 2.58 1.06
N THR A 131 0.22 3.63 0.31
CA THR A 131 -0.53 3.56 -0.95
C THR A 131 0.36 3.98 -2.10
N LEU A 132 0.38 3.16 -3.15
CA LEU A 132 1.06 3.45 -4.41
C LEU A 132 0.02 3.46 -5.52
N GLY A 133 0.14 4.41 -6.44
CA GLY A 133 -0.67 4.47 -7.64
C GLY A 133 0.19 4.90 -8.84
N ALA A 134 0.03 4.22 -9.98
CA ALA A 134 0.84 4.52 -11.15
C ALA A 134 0.13 4.16 -12.46
N PHE A 135 0.48 4.90 -13.53
CA PHE A 135 0.14 4.59 -14.91
C PHE A 135 1.27 4.98 -15.86
N GLY A 136 1.21 4.46 -17.10
CA GLY A 136 2.23 4.68 -18.14
C GLY A 136 3.23 3.53 -18.21
N GLU A 137 4.52 3.81 -18.13
CA GLU A 137 5.60 2.80 -18.19
C GLU A 137 5.70 2.02 -16.88
N VAL A 138 4.65 1.30 -16.53
CA VAL A 138 4.53 0.50 -15.33
C VAL A 138 3.65 -0.73 -15.61
N ASP A 139 3.94 -1.82 -14.93
CA ASP A 139 3.18 -3.05 -14.97
C ASP A 139 2.98 -3.65 -13.56
N PHE A 140 2.28 -4.76 -13.48
CA PHE A 140 2.06 -5.49 -12.22
C PHE A 140 3.38 -5.88 -11.54
N PHE A 141 4.37 -6.33 -12.31
CA PHE A 141 5.64 -6.81 -11.77
C PHE A 141 6.51 -5.67 -11.24
N SER A 142 6.47 -4.51 -11.88
CA SER A 142 7.13 -3.30 -11.39
C SER A 142 6.56 -2.88 -10.03
N MET A 143 5.23 -2.88 -9.88
CA MET A 143 4.57 -2.56 -8.62
C MET A 143 4.87 -3.61 -7.54
N LYS A 144 4.86 -4.88 -7.91
CA LYS A 144 5.26 -6.00 -7.04
C LYS A 144 6.68 -5.85 -6.53
N GLY A 145 7.62 -5.46 -7.40
CA GLY A 145 9.01 -5.23 -7.02
C GLY A 145 9.17 -4.13 -5.97
N VAL A 146 8.37 -3.07 -6.03
CA VAL A 146 8.37 -2.01 -4.99
C VAL A 146 7.90 -2.56 -3.64
N VAL A 147 6.85 -3.41 -3.65
CA VAL A 147 6.36 -4.08 -2.42
C VAL A 147 7.46 -4.95 -1.81
N GLU A 148 8.09 -5.78 -2.61
CA GLU A 148 9.14 -6.71 -2.17
C GLU A 148 10.36 -5.96 -1.62
N GLU A 149 10.80 -4.89 -2.28
CA GLU A 149 11.89 -4.03 -1.77
C GLU A 149 11.51 -3.38 -0.44
N PHE A 150 10.27 -2.89 -0.30
CA PHE A 150 9.81 -2.31 0.96
C PHE A 150 9.84 -3.34 2.09
N LEU A 151 9.28 -4.53 1.89
CA LEU A 151 9.25 -5.58 2.90
C LEU A 151 10.67 -6.05 3.29
N GLU A 152 11.57 -6.17 2.32
CA GLU A 152 12.97 -6.50 2.58
C GLU A 152 13.67 -5.43 3.43
N ARG A 153 13.45 -4.15 3.11
CA ARG A 153 14.04 -3.01 3.81
C ARG A 153 13.64 -2.94 5.26
N ILE A 154 12.41 -3.28 5.59
CA ILE A 154 11.94 -3.34 6.98
C ILE A 154 12.26 -4.67 7.68
N GLY A 155 13.04 -5.54 7.03
CA GLY A 155 13.58 -6.77 7.61
C GLY A 155 12.64 -7.96 7.62
N MET A 156 11.61 -7.94 6.79
CA MET A 156 10.74 -9.09 6.54
C MET A 156 11.44 -10.06 5.58
N LYS A 157 11.94 -11.18 6.11
CA LYS A 157 12.90 -12.06 5.41
C LYS A 157 12.26 -13.04 4.43
N ASN A 158 11.00 -13.40 4.70
CA ASN A 158 10.27 -14.32 3.84
C ASN A 158 9.71 -13.58 2.62
N LYS A 159 9.55 -14.29 1.51
CA LYS A 159 8.86 -13.72 0.35
C LYS A 159 7.36 -13.62 0.63
N PRO A 160 6.71 -12.50 0.27
CA PRO A 160 5.26 -12.41 0.37
C PRO A 160 4.59 -13.35 -0.65
N GLU A 161 3.43 -13.85 -0.28
CA GLU A 161 2.55 -14.61 -1.15
C GLU A 161 1.53 -13.67 -1.79
N TYR A 162 1.13 -13.97 -3.02
CA TYR A 162 0.15 -13.21 -3.77
C TYR A 162 -1.05 -14.11 -4.09
N ASP A 163 -2.18 -13.89 -3.39
CA ASP A 163 -3.42 -14.65 -3.62
C ASP A 163 -4.29 -13.92 -4.66
N PRO A 164 -4.52 -14.50 -5.85
CA PRO A 164 -5.34 -13.88 -6.89
C PRO A 164 -6.82 -13.83 -6.53
N ALA A 165 -7.27 -14.50 -5.48
CA ALA A 165 -8.67 -14.53 -5.05
C ALA A 165 -9.09 -13.32 -4.19
N ALA A 166 -8.43 -12.17 -4.31
CA ALA A 166 -8.64 -10.98 -3.49
C ALA A 166 -10.08 -10.44 -3.50
N GLY A 167 -10.80 -10.55 -4.62
CA GLY A 167 -12.21 -10.16 -4.70
C GLY A 167 -12.50 -8.68 -4.51
N ILE A 168 -11.54 -7.80 -4.80
CA ILE A 168 -11.64 -6.35 -4.60
C ILE A 168 -12.39 -5.72 -5.78
N SER A 169 -13.53 -5.10 -5.51
CA SER A 169 -14.46 -4.61 -6.53
C SER A 169 -13.92 -3.50 -7.44
N PHE A 170 -13.03 -2.66 -6.93
CA PHE A 170 -12.42 -1.58 -7.70
C PHE A 170 -11.16 -2.00 -8.46
N LEU A 171 -10.71 -3.25 -8.32
CA LEU A 171 -9.61 -3.83 -9.07
C LEU A 171 -10.12 -4.80 -10.15
N HIS A 172 -9.33 -4.99 -11.20
CA HIS A 172 -9.65 -5.88 -12.30
C HIS A 172 -9.70 -7.34 -11.80
N PRO A 173 -10.80 -8.08 -12.01
CA PRO A 173 -11.03 -9.40 -11.40
C PRO A 173 -9.96 -10.46 -11.73
N GLY A 174 -9.30 -10.34 -12.87
CA GLY A 174 -8.24 -11.26 -13.28
C GLY A 174 -6.81 -10.71 -13.10
N ARG A 175 -6.63 -9.52 -12.50
CA ARG A 175 -5.33 -8.85 -12.36
C ARG A 175 -5.22 -8.15 -11.02
N GLN A 176 -5.54 -8.88 -9.96
CA GLN A 176 -5.47 -8.44 -8.58
C GLN A 176 -4.93 -9.56 -7.71
N ALA A 177 -4.36 -9.21 -6.58
CA ALA A 177 -3.95 -10.17 -5.58
C ALA A 177 -3.97 -9.55 -4.18
N ASP A 178 -4.32 -10.35 -3.18
CA ASP A 178 -4.00 -10.05 -1.80
C ASP A 178 -2.51 -10.29 -1.56
N ILE A 179 -1.88 -9.42 -0.79
CA ILE A 179 -0.51 -9.57 -0.34
C ILE A 179 -0.54 -10.22 1.03
N ILE A 180 0.01 -11.43 1.11
CA ILE A 180 0.01 -12.24 2.33
C ILE A 180 1.45 -12.44 2.79
N TYR A 181 1.71 -12.21 4.05
CA TYR A 181 3.01 -12.48 4.68
C TYR A 181 2.82 -13.34 5.92
N ASP A 182 3.50 -14.48 5.96
CA ASP A 182 3.39 -15.47 7.04
C ASP A 182 1.93 -15.79 7.42
N GLY A 183 1.07 -15.95 6.40
CA GLY A 183 -0.34 -16.27 6.55
C GLY A 183 -1.25 -15.09 6.93
N THR A 184 -0.70 -13.89 7.10
CA THR A 184 -1.47 -12.67 7.41
C THR A 184 -1.58 -11.78 6.18
N LYS A 185 -2.80 -11.34 5.86
CA LYS A 185 -3.01 -10.35 4.81
C LYS A 185 -2.50 -8.98 5.28
N ILE A 186 -1.52 -8.44 4.55
CA ILE A 186 -0.90 -7.13 4.84
C ILE A 186 -1.34 -6.03 3.88
N GLY A 187 -2.01 -6.38 2.78
CA GLY A 187 -2.44 -5.43 1.77
C GLY A 187 -2.97 -6.08 0.51
N TYR A 188 -3.01 -5.29 -0.56
CA TYR A 188 -3.40 -5.77 -1.89
C TYR A 188 -2.71 -4.99 -2.99
N ILE A 189 -2.67 -5.61 -4.18
CA ILE A 189 -2.09 -5.07 -5.41
C ILE A 189 -2.97 -5.43 -6.60
N GLY A 190 -3.08 -4.55 -7.59
CA GLY A 190 -3.79 -4.89 -8.82
C GLY A 190 -3.89 -3.76 -9.83
N GLU A 191 -4.40 -4.13 -11.00
CA GLU A 191 -4.81 -3.18 -12.04
C GLU A 191 -6.21 -2.66 -11.71
N LEU A 192 -6.46 -1.38 -11.93
CA LEU A 192 -7.76 -0.75 -11.70
C LEU A 192 -8.84 -1.38 -12.60
N HIS A 193 -10.05 -1.56 -12.06
CA HIS A 193 -11.19 -2.02 -12.84
C HIS A 193 -11.54 -1.00 -13.94
N PRO A 194 -11.81 -1.42 -15.20
CA PRO A 194 -12.12 -0.48 -16.29
C PRO A 194 -13.24 0.51 -15.97
N ASP A 195 -14.36 0.04 -15.42
CA ASP A 195 -15.47 0.94 -15.04
C ASP A 195 -15.06 1.97 -13.98
N VAL A 196 -14.16 1.60 -13.05
CA VAL A 196 -13.64 2.54 -12.06
C VAL A 196 -12.67 3.52 -12.72
N ALA A 197 -11.85 3.07 -13.67
CA ALA A 197 -11.01 3.95 -14.46
C ALA A 197 -11.86 5.00 -15.20
N ASP A 198 -12.96 4.60 -15.80
CA ASP A 198 -13.92 5.50 -16.46
C ASP A 198 -14.53 6.49 -15.46
N ASN A 199 -14.93 6.06 -14.25
CA ASN A 199 -15.46 6.93 -13.20
C ASN A 199 -14.47 8.02 -12.76
N TYR A 200 -13.17 7.78 -12.93
CA TYR A 200 -12.09 8.74 -12.64
C TYR A 200 -11.50 9.38 -13.89
N ALA A 201 -12.07 9.16 -15.08
CA ALA A 201 -11.55 9.65 -16.36
C ALA A 201 -10.08 9.31 -16.59
N LEU A 202 -9.68 8.09 -16.24
CA LEU A 202 -8.36 7.52 -16.46
C LEU A 202 -8.42 6.65 -17.73
N GLY A 203 -7.73 7.07 -18.80
CA GLY A 203 -7.74 6.39 -20.10
C GLY A 203 -6.62 5.35 -20.28
N GLU A 204 -5.80 5.12 -19.25
CA GLU A 204 -4.69 4.18 -19.31
C GLU A 204 -4.77 3.14 -18.18
N ARG A 205 -4.08 2.01 -18.37
CA ARG A 205 -3.95 1.00 -17.33
C ARG A 205 -3.30 1.61 -16.10
N THR A 206 -4.02 1.57 -15.01
CA THR A 206 -3.59 2.12 -13.73
C THR A 206 -3.43 1.00 -12.72
N TYR A 207 -2.33 1.02 -12.00
CA TYR A 207 -2.00 0.04 -10.97
C TYR A 207 -2.04 0.66 -9.60
N LEU A 208 -2.52 -0.10 -8.63
CA LEU A 208 -2.62 0.30 -7.23
C LEU A 208 -1.98 -0.74 -6.33
N VAL A 209 -1.35 -0.26 -5.26
CA VAL A 209 -0.95 -1.05 -4.10
C VAL A 209 -1.41 -0.34 -2.85
N VAL A 210 -1.91 -1.08 -1.89
CA VAL A 210 -2.22 -0.56 -0.54
C VAL A 210 -1.71 -1.56 0.48
N ILE A 211 -0.89 -1.10 1.42
CA ILE A 211 -0.33 -1.89 2.52
C ILE A 211 -0.74 -1.26 3.84
N ASP A 212 -1.25 -2.06 4.77
CA ASP A 212 -1.53 -1.66 6.14
C ASP A 212 -0.24 -1.62 6.95
N LEU A 213 0.28 -0.41 7.22
CA LEU A 213 1.52 -0.24 7.95
C LEU A 213 1.42 -0.67 9.42
N ALA A 214 0.26 -0.60 10.04
CA ALA A 214 0.09 -1.06 11.41
C ALA A 214 0.34 -2.57 11.51
N THR A 215 -0.25 -3.34 10.58
CA THR A 215 -0.03 -4.80 10.50
C THR A 215 1.43 -5.13 10.20
N VAL A 216 2.04 -4.45 9.24
CA VAL A 216 3.44 -4.67 8.84
C VAL A 216 4.42 -4.31 9.95
N THR A 217 4.19 -3.23 10.67
CA THR A 217 5.04 -2.79 11.78
C THR A 217 5.17 -3.86 12.87
N GLY A 218 4.10 -4.60 13.14
CA GLY A 218 4.13 -5.70 14.11
C GLY A 218 5.01 -6.90 13.68
N MET A 219 5.35 -7.00 12.39
CA MET A 219 6.15 -8.10 11.81
C MET A 219 7.56 -7.65 11.43
N ALA A 220 7.82 -6.34 11.36
CA ALA A 220 9.07 -5.75 10.93
C ALA A 220 10.17 -5.86 12.00
N SER A 221 11.43 -5.92 11.57
CA SER A 221 12.59 -5.89 12.45
C SER A 221 13.82 -5.36 11.72
N PHE A 222 14.48 -4.38 12.31
CA PHE A 222 15.76 -3.89 11.79
C PHE A 222 16.97 -4.70 12.28
N ASP A 223 16.74 -5.77 13.04
CA ASP A 223 17.81 -6.68 13.49
C ASP A 223 18.37 -7.47 12.31
N ARG A 224 19.53 -7.04 11.83
CA ARG A 224 20.27 -7.71 10.77
C ARG A 224 21.48 -8.44 11.35
N LYS A 225 21.53 -9.76 11.11
CA LYS A 225 22.69 -10.56 11.48
C LYS A 225 23.54 -10.81 10.23
N PHE A 226 24.85 -10.59 10.36
CA PHE A 226 25.78 -10.95 9.30
C PHE A 226 25.84 -12.47 9.15
N ASN A 227 25.59 -12.94 7.94
CA ASN A 227 25.83 -14.31 7.54
C ASN A 227 27.17 -14.37 6.79
N GLY A 228 28.07 -15.27 7.20
CA GLY A 228 29.36 -15.43 6.53
C GLY A 228 29.21 -15.77 5.05
N ILE A 229 30.12 -15.26 4.23
CA ILE A 229 30.15 -15.55 2.80
C ILE A 229 30.47 -17.06 2.60
N ALA A 230 29.70 -17.70 1.72
CA ALA A 230 29.93 -19.11 1.39
C ALA A 230 31.35 -19.33 0.84
N LYS A 231 32.07 -20.34 1.36
CA LYS A 231 33.43 -20.66 0.94
C LYS A 231 33.51 -21.24 -0.47
N PHE A 232 32.41 -21.83 -0.95
CA PHE A 232 32.33 -22.49 -2.25
C PHE A 232 31.33 -21.78 -3.15
N PRO A 233 31.59 -21.77 -4.48
CA PRO A 233 30.63 -21.20 -5.42
C PRO A 233 29.31 -22.01 -5.42
N ALA A 234 28.21 -21.33 -5.65
CA ALA A 234 26.92 -21.99 -5.80
C ALA A 234 26.87 -22.86 -7.07
N VAL A 235 26.20 -23.99 -6.99
CA VAL A 235 25.89 -24.83 -8.14
C VAL A 235 24.54 -24.49 -8.68
N THR A 236 24.46 -24.07 -9.94
CA THR A 236 23.22 -23.78 -10.63
C THR A 236 22.69 -24.96 -11.42
N ARG A 237 21.41 -25.10 -11.54
CA ARG A 237 20.69 -26.10 -12.36
C ARG A 237 19.55 -25.43 -13.07
N ASP A 238 19.30 -25.80 -14.31
CA ASP A 238 18.16 -25.37 -15.10
C ASP A 238 17.12 -26.50 -15.12
N ILE A 239 15.86 -26.14 -14.88
CA ILE A 239 14.74 -27.05 -14.93
C ILE A 239 13.78 -26.54 -16.00
N SER A 240 13.52 -27.35 -17.03
CA SER A 240 12.50 -27.06 -18.03
C SER A 240 11.29 -27.96 -17.78
N MET A 241 10.10 -27.36 -17.68
CA MET A 241 8.89 -28.12 -17.41
C MET A 241 7.71 -27.58 -18.22
N VAL A 242 6.74 -28.45 -18.51
CA VAL A 242 5.46 -28.08 -19.12
C VAL A 242 4.37 -28.26 -18.08
N MET A 243 3.58 -27.22 -17.85
CA MET A 243 2.52 -27.25 -16.84
C MET A 243 1.20 -26.69 -17.41
N PRO A 244 0.05 -27.13 -16.87
CA PRO A 244 -1.23 -26.49 -17.16
C PRO A 244 -1.22 -25.01 -16.76
N LYS A 245 -1.89 -24.15 -17.54
CA LYS A 245 -2.00 -22.70 -17.26
C LYS A 245 -2.68 -22.37 -15.90
N SER A 246 -3.40 -23.34 -15.33
CA SER A 246 -4.02 -23.20 -14.00
C SER A 246 -3.05 -23.32 -12.82
N VAL A 247 -1.83 -23.81 -13.08
CA VAL A 247 -0.80 -23.94 -12.03
C VAL A 247 -0.12 -22.59 -11.85
N LEU A 248 -0.19 -22.06 -10.64
CA LEU A 248 0.50 -20.81 -10.30
C LEU A 248 2.01 -21.08 -10.15
N VAL A 249 2.81 -20.23 -10.76
CA VAL A 249 4.28 -20.31 -10.71
C VAL A 249 4.80 -20.28 -9.26
N GLY A 250 4.22 -19.45 -8.39
CA GLY A 250 4.55 -19.39 -6.98
C GLY A 250 4.39 -20.72 -6.22
N ASN A 251 3.49 -21.61 -6.65
CA ASN A 251 3.37 -22.96 -6.07
C ASN A 251 4.57 -23.85 -6.45
N VAL A 252 5.09 -23.67 -7.66
CA VAL A 252 6.28 -24.38 -8.12
C VAL A 252 7.52 -23.88 -7.38
N GLU A 253 7.67 -22.55 -7.25
CA GLU A 253 8.75 -21.94 -6.47
C GLU A 253 8.78 -22.46 -5.04
N LYS A 254 7.63 -22.48 -4.35
CA LYS A 254 7.51 -23.03 -2.98
C LYS A 254 7.98 -24.49 -2.87
N ILE A 255 7.71 -25.32 -3.89
CA ILE A 255 8.17 -26.71 -3.89
C ILE A 255 9.69 -26.78 -4.03
N ILE A 256 10.26 -25.98 -4.93
CA ILE A 256 11.70 -25.89 -5.16
C ILE A 256 12.42 -25.40 -3.89
N GLU A 257 11.91 -24.35 -3.25
CA GLU A 257 12.47 -23.79 -2.02
C GLU A 257 12.39 -24.77 -0.84
N LYS A 258 11.29 -25.53 -0.72
CA LYS A 258 11.16 -26.60 0.29
C LYS A 258 12.21 -27.71 0.15
N LEU A 259 12.74 -27.90 -1.05
CA LEU A 259 13.82 -28.85 -1.32
C LEU A 259 15.22 -28.25 -1.05
N GLY A 260 15.31 -27.02 -0.56
CA GLY A 260 16.53 -26.32 -0.21
C GLY A 260 17.24 -25.64 -1.39
N TYR A 261 16.55 -25.40 -2.48
CA TYR A 261 17.05 -24.65 -3.63
C TYR A 261 16.50 -23.23 -3.64
N GLU A 262 17.28 -22.28 -4.16
CA GLU A 262 16.86 -20.91 -4.40
C GLU A 262 16.48 -20.74 -5.88
N VAL A 263 15.32 -20.17 -6.16
CA VAL A 263 14.91 -19.82 -7.54
C VAL A 263 15.48 -18.45 -7.89
N LYS A 264 16.40 -18.42 -8.87
CA LYS A 264 17.08 -17.18 -9.31
C LYS A 264 16.37 -16.49 -10.47
N LYS A 265 15.82 -17.27 -11.39
CA LYS A 265 15.19 -16.74 -12.62
C LYS A 265 14.13 -17.70 -13.12
N ILE A 266 13.02 -17.14 -13.54
CA ILE A 266 11.96 -17.85 -14.25
C ILE A 266 11.83 -17.23 -15.64
N GLU A 267 11.83 -18.05 -16.66
CA GLU A 267 11.60 -17.63 -18.04
C GLU A 267 10.42 -18.38 -18.61
N ASP A 268 9.54 -17.64 -19.28
CA ASP A 268 8.44 -18.23 -20.04
C ASP A 268 8.98 -18.64 -21.42
N VAL A 269 9.11 -19.93 -21.65
CA VAL A 269 9.52 -20.48 -22.96
C VAL A 269 8.24 -20.83 -23.71
N LYS A 270 7.98 -20.12 -24.80
CA LYS A 270 6.84 -20.34 -25.68
C LYS A 270 7.04 -21.57 -26.57
#